data_8361a33777542656f173ef03e73c25f9
#
_entry.id   8361a33777542656f173ef03e73c25f9
#
_cell.length_a   1.000
_cell.length_b   1.000
_cell.length_c   1.000
_cell.angle_alpha   90.00
_cell.angle_beta   90.00
_cell.angle_gamma   90.00
#
_symmetry.space_group_name_H-M   'P 1'
#
loop_
_entity.id
_entity.type
_entity.pdbx_description
1 polymer ?
#
loop_
_entity_poly.entity_id
_entity_poly.type
_entity_poly.pdbx_seq_one_letter_code
_entity_poly.pdbx_strand_id
1 'polypeptide(L)'
;MNVSFSTRGWQQIPWEQQVQMAETMRFGGVELYNVHKTPELTGRGGPLHRYTAAATARELWQKGLCIPCFDTACDIAGEDCTETVTALMQLAHDVQCPYVSVTARRDDDARISAALEALLPAAEAQGITILLKTSGVFSDTARLRALLDAFACDQLGALWDMHHPYRDHGESADTTIKNLGAYVRHVHLRDSDDDGSYDLIGEGTLPVGSMMQALSSIDYDGFLSLEWKPEWMPDLTDPEVIFPHFVNYMHRFDSPRGKKKTLYDNAAHTGKFVWKKDSLISETFPQVLDRMVEEFPDQYAFKYTTLDYTRTYAQFRDDVDDFARALVSLGVRRGSKVAIWATNVPAWFITFWAATKIGAVLVTVNTAYKIHEAEYLLRQSDTHTLVM
;
A
#
# COMPACT_ATOMS: atom_id res chain seq x y z
N MET A 1 -7.99 -2.51 -10.23
CA MET A 1 -8.34 -2.01 -8.89
C MET A 1 -8.97 -3.15 -8.11
N ASN A 2 -8.62 -3.34 -6.83
CA ASN A 2 -9.14 -4.46 -6.05
C ASN A 2 -10.42 -4.02 -5.32
N VAL A 3 -11.47 -4.82 -5.40
CA VAL A 3 -12.73 -4.56 -4.69
C VAL A 3 -12.96 -5.60 -3.60
N SER A 4 -13.50 -5.17 -2.48
CA SER A 4 -13.95 -6.00 -1.37
C SER A 4 -15.31 -5.49 -0.86
N PHE A 5 -15.93 -6.22 0.01
CA PHE A 5 -17.09 -5.74 0.76
C PHE A 5 -16.88 -5.96 2.26
N SER A 6 -17.46 -5.08 3.06
CA SER A 6 -17.46 -5.23 4.51
C SER A 6 -18.60 -6.16 4.95
N THR A 7 -18.31 -7.09 5.86
CA THR A 7 -19.31 -7.98 6.45
C THR A 7 -20.34 -7.25 7.31
N ARG A 8 -20.20 -5.93 7.47
CA ARG A 8 -21.09 -5.08 8.28
C ARG A 8 -22.55 -5.20 7.91
N GLY A 9 -22.84 -5.27 6.61
CA GLY A 9 -24.21 -5.35 6.09
C GLY A 9 -24.81 -6.74 6.10
N TRP A 10 -23.99 -7.77 6.26
CA TRP A 10 -24.39 -9.16 6.03
C TRP A 10 -23.95 -10.10 7.16
N GLN A 11 -23.97 -9.60 8.41
CA GLN A 11 -23.57 -10.38 9.60
C GLN A 11 -24.43 -11.63 9.86
N GLN A 12 -25.66 -11.66 9.32
CA GLN A 12 -26.57 -12.80 9.40
C GLN A 12 -26.25 -13.90 8.37
N ILE A 13 -25.42 -13.61 7.36
CA ILE A 13 -25.00 -14.58 6.34
C ILE A 13 -23.82 -15.38 6.87
N PRO A 14 -23.86 -16.74 6.85
CA PRO A 14 -22.73 -17.55 7.27
C PRO A 14 -21.46 -17.26 6.50
N TRP A 15 -20.31 -17.43 7.18
CA TRP A 15 -18.99 -17.14 6.60
C TRP A 15 -18.74 -17.83 5.24
N GLU A 16 -19.04 -19.12 5.14
CA GLU A 16 -18.85 -19.90 3.93
C GLU A 16 -19.65 -19.35 2.75
N GLN A 17 -20.85 -18.86 3.02
CA GLN A 17 -21.69 -18.22 1.99
C GLN A 17 -21.12 -16.86 1.58
N GLN A 18 -20.62 -16.07 2.52
CA GLN A 18 -19.96 -14.78 2.18
C GLN A 18 -18.72 -15.00 1.30
N VAL A 19 -17.91 -16.00 1.62
CA VAL A 19 -16.75 -16.40 0.80
C VAL A 19 -17.17 -16.87 -0.59
N GLN A 20 -18.22 -17.68 -0.68
CA GLN A 20 -18.74 -18.14 -1.97
C GLN A 20 -19.29 -17.00 -2.81
N MET A 21 -19.99 -16.03 -2.20
CA MET A 21 -20.47 -14.82 -2.87
C MET A 21 -19.31 -13.97 -3.38
N ALA A 22 -18.29 -13.78 -2.55
CA ALA A 22 -17.09 -13.05 -2.96
C ALA A 22 -16.43 -13.67 -4.20
N GLU A 23 -16.24 -14.99 -4.21
CA GLU A 23 -15.67 -15.74 -5.32
C GLU A 23 -16.54 -15.63 -6.59
N THR A 24 -17.84 -15.87 -6.45
CA THR A 24 -18.80 -15.88 -7.57
C THR A 24 -18.93 -14.49 -8.22
N MET A 25 -18.94 -13.45 -7.40
CA MET A 25 -19.12 -12.06 -7.86
C MET A 25 -17.80 -11.34 -8.13
N ARG A 26 -16.67 -12.05 -8.09
CA ARG A 26 -15.34 -11.55 -8.45
C ARG A 26 -14.81 -10.42 -7.56
N PHE A 27 -15.12 -10.47 -6.29
CA PHE A 27 -14.38 -9.68 -5.31
C PHE A 27 -12.97 -10.24 -5.12
N GLY A 28 -12.04 -9.38 -4.75
CA GLY A 28 -10.68 -9.79 -4.35
C GLY A 28 -10.55 -10.04 -2.86
N GLY A 29 -11.56 -9.69 -2.05
CA GLY A 29 -11.49 -9.87 -0.61
C GLY A 29 -12.81 -9.67 0.12
N VAL A 30 -12.82 -10.09 1.39
CA VAL A 30 -13.91 -9.89 2.35
C VAL A 30 -13.34 -9.17 3.56
N GLU A 31 -13.79 -7.95 3.80
CA GLU A 31 -13.40 -7.17 4.97
C GLU A 31 -14.26 -7.56 6.17
N LEU A 32 -13.62 -7.82 7.31
CA LEU A 32 -14.32 -8.26 8.51
C LEU A 32 -14.65 -7.09 9.44
N TYR A 33 -15.93 -6.92 9.72
CA TYR A 33 -16.42 -5.90 10.64
C TYR A 33 -16.67 -6.49 12.03
N ASN A 34 -16.17 -5.80 13.05
CA ASN A 34 -16.51 -6.05 14.47
C ASN A 34 -16.30 -7.50 14.92
N VAL A 35 -15.22 -8.11 14.48
CA VAL A 35 -14.90 -9.54 14.64
C VAL A 35 -14.96 -10.00 16.10
N HIS A 36 -14.56 -9.14 17.06
CA HIS A 36 -14.57 -9.48 18.49
C HIS A 36 -15.97 -9.72 19.06
N LYS A 37 -17.02 -9.27 18.37
CA LYS A 37 -18.42 -9.51 18.73
C LYS A 37 -19.07 -10.63 17.90
N THR A 38 -18.27 -11.38 17.14
CA THR A 38 -18.74 -12.44 16.25
C THR A 38 -18.17 -13.81 16.69
N PRO A 39 -18.69 -14.41 17.77
CA PRO A 39 -18.13 -15.63 18.37
C PRO A 39 -18.09 -16.81 17.40
N GLU A 40 -18.97 -16.87 16.42
CA GLU A 40 -19.00 -17.91 15.38
C GLU A 40 -17.74 -17.88 14.50
N LEU A 41 -17.16 -16.72 14.28
CA LEU A 41 -15.92 -16.59 13.51
C LEU A 41 -14.68 -16.99 14.34
N THR A 42 -14.64 -16.58 15.60
CA THR A 42 -13.46 -16.72 16.48
C THR A 42 -13.59 -17.87 17.48
N GLY A 43 -14.82 -18.37 17.71
CA GLY A 43 -15.10 -19.46 18.62
C GLY A 43 -14.52 -20.80 18.15
N ARG A 44 -14.59 -21.83 19.02
CA ARG A 44 -14.08 -23.16 18.73
C ARG A 44 -14.77 -23.76 17.50
N GLY A 45 -13.99 -24.09 16.49
CA GLY A 45 -14.51 -24.59 15.20
C GLY A 45 -14.83 -23.50 14.19
N GLY A 46 -14.75 -22.21 14.56
CA GLY A 46 -14.90 -21.10 13.63
C GLY A 46 -13.70 -20.92 12.70
N PRO A 47 -13.87 -20.23 11.57
CA PRO A 47 -12.82 -20.07 10.54
C PRO A 47 -11.62 -19.26 11.04
N LEU A 48 -11.81 -18.38 12.02
CA LEU A 48 -10.77 -17.52 12.57
C LEU A 48 -10.28 -17.98 13.96
N HIS A 49 -10.68 -19.18 14.41
CA HIS A 49 -10.14 -19.74 15.64
C HIS A 49 -8.62 -20.00 15.48
N ARG A 50 -7.84 -19.83 16.57
CA ARG A 50 -6.36 -19.97 16.59
C ARG A 50 -5.83 -21.24 15.92
N TYR A 51 -6.58 -22.34 15.88
CA TYR A 51 -6.18 -23.59 15.22
C TYR A 51 -6.64 -23.71 13.76
N THR A 52 -7.54 -22.85 13.30
CA THR A 52 -8.11 -22.86 11.94
C THR A 52 -7.71 -21.65 11.12
N ALA A 53 -7.32 -20.55 11.74
CA ALA A 53 -7.00 -19.27 11.07
C ALA A 53 -6.04 -19.43 9.87
N ALA A 54 -4.94 -20.16 10.05
CA ALA A 54 -3.98 -20.39 8.98
C ALA A 54 -4.53 -21.26 7.83
N ALA A 55 -5.48 -22.16 8.12
CA ALA A 55 -6.16 -22.96 7.08
C ALA A 55 -7.13 -22.08 6.31
N THR A 56 -7.89 -21.22 7.00
CA THR A 56 -8.79 -20.22 6.39
C THR A 56 -8.03 -19.28 5.46
N ALA A 57 -6.88 -18.75 5.89
CA ALA A 57 -6.04 -17.90 5.05
C ALA A 57 -5.60 -18.63 3.75
N ARG A 58 -5.21 -19.91 3.85
CA ARG A 58 -4.84 -20.71 2.68
C ARG A 58 -6.02 -20.98 1.74
N GLU A 59 -7.21 -21.25 2.31
CA GLU A 59 -8.42 -21.46 1.52
C GLU A 59 -8.80 -20.21 0.75
N LEU A 60 -8.83 -19.07 1.41
CA LEU A 60 -9.07 -17.77 0.76
C LEU A 60 -8.08 -17.51 -0.37
N TRP A 61 -6.81 -17.73 -0.10
CA TRP A 61 -5.76 -17.58 -1.11
C TRP A 61 -5.96 -18.50 -2.32
N GLN A 62 -6.37 -19.76 -2.12
CA GLN A 62 -6.67 -20.70 -3.20
C GLN A 62 -7.84 -20.25 -4.08
N LYS A 63 -8.79 -19.51 -3.49
CA LYS A 63 -9.93 -18.89 -4.17
C LYS A 63 -9.60 -17.53 -4.79
N GLY A 64 -8.37 -17.03 -4.64
CA GLY A 64 -7.97 -15.68 -5.07
C GLY A 64 -8.54 -14.57 -4.20
N LEU A 65 -8.90 -14.89 -2.96
CA LEU A 65 -9.47 -13.97 -1.98
C LEU A 65 -8.49 -13.69 -0.84
N CYS A 66 -8.66 -12.56 -0.15
CA CYS A 66 -7.99 -12.24 1.10
C CYS A 66 -8.93 -11.53 2.07
N ILE A 67 -8.44 -11.29 3.28
CA ILE A 67 -9.07 -10.37 4.24
C ILE A 67 -8.25 -9.09 4.22
N PRO A 68 -8.71 -8.02 3.53
CA PRO A 68 -7.91 -6.82 3.35
C PRO A 68 -7.79 -5.97 4.61
N CYS A 69 -8.79 -5.99 5.48
CA CYS A 69 -8.83 -5.19 6.72
C CYS A 69 -9.76 -5.81 7.75
N PHE A 70 -9.42 -5.66 9.03
CA PHE A 70 -10.32 -5.82 10.15
C PHE A 70 -10.84 -4.45 10.58
N ASP A 71 -12.10 -4.13 10.31
CA ASP A 71 -12.77 -2.96 10.88
C ASP A 71 -13.28 -3.31 12.29
N THR A 72 -12.59 -2.83 13.31
CA THR A 72 -12.90 -3.18 14.70
C THR A 72 -14.14 -2.49 15.23
N ALA A 73 -14.57 -1.38 14.62
CA ALA A 73 -15.55 -0.45 15.15
C ALA A 73 -15.20 0.14 16.55
N CYS A 74 -13.98 -0.07 17.03
CA CYS A 74 -13.52 0.48 18.30
C CYS A 74 -13.30 2.00 18.20
N ASP A 75 -13.69 2.71 19.25
CA ASP A 75 -13.29 4.10 19.47
C ASP A 75 -11.90 4.11 20.12
N ILE A 76 -10.90 4.66 19.45
CA ILE A 76 -9.50 4.66 19.91
C ILE A 76 -9.33 5.33 21.28
N ALA A 77 -10.17 6.30 21.61
CA ALA A 77 -10.21 6.93 22.93
C ALA A 77 -11.08 6.17 23.95
N GLY A 78 -11.62 4.99 23.58
CA GLY A 78 -12.41 4.13 24.48
C GLY A 78 -11.55 3.31 25.43
N GLU A 79 -12.11 2.96 26.58
CA GLU A 79 -11.38 2.25 27.66
C GLU A 79 -10.92 0.84 27.24
N ASP A 80 -11.74 0.12 26.46
CA ASP A 80 -11.49 -1.27 26.06
C ASP A 80 -10.75 -1.39 24.71
N CYS A 81 -10.44 -0.25 24.06
CA CYS A 81 -9.91 -0.27 22.70
C CYS A 81 -8.54 -0.96 22.61
N THR A 82 -7.63 -0.62 23.51
CA THR A 82 -6.25 -1.13 23.47
C THR A 82 -6.22 -2.66 23.62
N GLU A 83 -6.98 -3.22 24.56
CA GLU A 83 -7.06 -4.67 24.75
C GLU A 83 -7.70 -5.37 23.53
N THR A 84 -8.82 -4.86 23.06
CA THR A 84 -9.54 -5.42 21.90
C THR A 84 -8.67 -5.38 20.64
N VAL A 85 -8.04 -4.24 20.35
CA VAL A 85 -7.22 -4.08 19.14
C VAL A 85 -5.98 -4.95 19.20
N THR A 86 -5.34 -5.07 20.36
CA THR A 86 -4.17 -5.96 20.54
C THR A 86 -4.53 -7.43 20.25
N ALA A 87 -5.66 -7.90 20.76
CA ALA A 87 -6.12 -9.26 20.50
C ALA A 87 -6.46 -9.49 19.01
N LEU A 88 -7.05 -8.49 18.35
CA LEU A 88 -7.39 -8.56 16.93
C LEU A 88 -6.16 -8.44 16.01
N MET A 89 -5.13 -7.72 16.40
CA MET A 89 -3.86 -7.69 15.65
C MET A 89 -3.21 -9.07 15.60
N GLN A 90 -3.23 -9.85 16.70
CA GLN A 90 -2.73 -11.22 16.67
C GLN A 90 -3.54 -12.09 15.69
N LEU A 91 -4.86 -11.97 15.71
CA LEU A 91 -5.72 -12.71 14.79
C LEU A 91 -5.50 -12.27 13.34
N ALA A 92 -5.34 -10.97 13.10
CA ALA A 92 -5.03 -10.42 11.77
C ALA A 92 -3.70 -10.98 11.23
N HIS A 93 -2.67 -11.06 12.08
CA HIS A 93 -1.41 -11.70 11.74
C HIS A 93 -1.61 -13.17 11.33
N ASP A 94 -2.38 -13.95 12.11
CA ASP A 94 -2.62 -15.38 11.87
C ASP A 94 -3.33 -15.66 10.54
N VAL A 95 -4.18 -14.72 10.07
CA VAL A 95 -4.91 -14.82 8.79
C VAL A 95 -4.28 -13.99 7.67
N GLN A 96 -3.10 -13.41 7.89
CA GLN A 96 -2.38 -12.58 6.92
C GLN A 96 -3.16 -11.32 6.47
N CYS A 97 -3.98 -10.77 7.36
CA CYS A 97 -4.66 -9.50 7.16
C CYS A 97 -3.70 -8.36 7.53
N PRO A 98 -3.39 -7.42 6.63
CA PRO A 98 -2.37 -6.41 6.89
C PRO A 98 -2.83 -5.26 7.79
N TYR A 99 -4.15 -5.04 7.89
CA TYR A 99 -4.71 -3.82 8.47
C TYR A 99 -5.76 -4.11 9.55
N VAL A 100 -5.70 -3.30 10.60
CA VAL A 100 -6.73 -3.24 11.64
C VAL A 100 -7.16 -1.79 11.78
N SER A 101 -8.44 -1.48 11.55
CA SER A 101 -8.93 -0.11 11.60
C SER A 101 -9.63 0.23 12.92
N VAL A 102 -9.51 1.48 13.33
CA VAL A 102 -10.17 2.06 14.51
C VAL A 102 -10.79 3.41 14.14
N THR A 103 -11.76 3.84 14.93
CA THR A 103 -12.41 5.15 14.77
C THR A 103 -12.03 6.07 15.92
N ALA A 104 -12.15 7.39 15.73
CA ALA A 104 -12.05 8.37 16.80
C ALA A 104 -13.37 9.15 16.89
N ARG A 105 -14.19 8.81 17.87
CA ARG A 105 -15.50 9.43 18.09
C ARG A 105 -15.44 10.54 19.13
N ARG A 106 -14.50 10.42 20.08
CA ARG A 106 -14.29 11.38 21.15
C ARG A 106 -13.17 12.34 20.78
N ASP A 107 -13.41 13.61 21.01
CA ASP A 107 -12.43 14.68 20.83
C ASP A 107 -11.49 14.73 22.05
N ASP A 108 -10.54 13.79 22.10
CA ASP A 108 -9.56 13.64 23.18
C ASP A 108 -8.20 13.22 22.62
N ASP A 109 -7.44 14.19 22.12
CA ASP A 109 -6.14 13.95 21.51
C ASP A 109 -5.14 13.28 22.45
N ALA A 110 -5.23 13.56 23.75
CA ALA A 110 -4.31 12.97 24.72
C ALA A 110 -4.57 11.45 24.88
N ARG A 111 -5.85 11.04 24.94
CA ARG A 111 -6.22 9.62 24.98
C ARG A 111 -5.92 8.91 23.67
N ILE A 112 -6.20 9.56 22.53
CA ILE A 112 -5.88 9.00 21.20
C ILE A 112 -4.38 8.72 21.11
N SER A 113 -3.53 9.69 21.46
CA SER A 113 -2.08 9.54 21.41
C SER A 113 -1.58 8.45 22.35
N ALA A 114 -2.06 8.44 23.61
CA ALA A 114 -1.69 7.42 24.58
C ALA A 114 -2.09 5.99 24.14
N ALA A 115 -3.26 5.82 23.53
CA ALA A 115 -3.70 4.54 23.01
C ALA A 115 -2.82 4.08 21.83
N LEU A 116 -2.46 4.99 20.91
CA LEU A 116 -1.55 4.69 19.80
C LEU A 116 -0.15 4.31 20.32
N GLU A 117 0.43 5.06 21.25
CA GLU A 117 1.72 4.74 21.87
C GLU A 117 1.72 3.33 22.50
N ALA A 118 0.59 2.92 23.10
CA ALA A 118 0.46 1.59 23.69
C ALA A 118 0.30 0.48 22.63
N LEU A 119 -0.33 0.76 21.49
CA LEU A 119 -0.63 -0.24 20.45
C LEU A 119 0.52 -0.44 19.44
N LEU A 120 1.26 0.62 19.10
CA LEU A 120 2.26 0.59 18.03
C LEU A 120 3.37 -0.45 18.21
N PRO A 121 3.92 -0.69 19.44
CA PRO A 121 4.92 -1.75 19.61
C PRO A 121 4.40 -3.15 19.29
N ALA A 122 3.13 -3.44 19.59
CA ALA A 122 2.51 -4.71 19.24
C ALA A 122 2.21 -4.80 17.74
N ALA A 123 1.81 -3.68 17.12
CA ALA A 123 1.58 -3.58 15.69
C ALA A 123 2.88 -3.85 14.89
N GLU A 124 3.99 -3.27 15.32
CA GLU A 124 5.31 -3.50 14.73
C GLU A 124 5.74 -4.96 14.87
N ALA A 125 5.63 -5.53 16.08
CA ALA A 125 6.02 -6.92 16.35
C ALA A 125 5.24 -7.94 15.51
N GLN A 126 3.99 -7.62 15.15
CA GLN A 126 3.09 -8.49 14.38
C GLN A 126 3.04 -8.15 12.89
N GLY A 127 3.71 -7.07 12.45
CA GLY A 127 3.70 -6.61 11.07
C GLY A 127 2.31 -6.10 10.61
N ILE A 128 1.55 -5.52 11.53
CA ILE A 128 0.21 -4.98 11.28
C ILE A 128 0.28 -3.45 11.21
N THR A 129 -0.49 -2.85 10.30
CA THR A 129 -0.69 -1.41 10.28
C THR A 129 -2.06 -1.06 10.86
N ILE A 130 -2.08 -0.17 11.83
CA ILE A 130 -3.30 0.39 12.40
C ILE A 130 -3.79 1.51 11.51
N LEU A 131 -5.05 1.46 11.10
CA LEU A 131 -5.66 2.49 10.25
C LEU A 131 -6.64 3.34 11.05
N LEU A 132 -6.42 4.65 11.04
CA LEU A 132 -7.38 5.60 11.58
C LEU A 132 -8.40 5.94 10.48
N LYS A 133 -9.68 5.67 10.76
CA LYS A 133 -10.77 5.91 9.82
C LYS A 133 -11.09 7.41 9.75
N THR A 134 -11.25 7.96 8.56
CA THR A 134 -11.63 9.36 8.32
C THR A 134 -13.11 9.59 8.68
N SER A 135 -13.48 9.36 9.93
CA SER A 135 -14.82 9.56 10.46
C SER A 135 -14.76 10.14 11.87
N GLY A 136 -15.87 10.71 12.37
CA GLY A 136 -15.88 11.39 13.64
C GLY A 136 -14.93 12.58 13.65
N VAL A 137 -14.02 12.67 14.62
CA VAL A 137 -13.05 13.79 14.71
C VAL A 137 -12.07 13.84 13.55
N PHE A 138 -11.87 12.73 12.84
CA PHE A 138 -10.98 12.64 11.68
C PHE A 138 -11.70 12.77 10.33
N SER A 139 -12.99 13.17 10.32
CA SER A 139 -13.60 13.70 9.10
C SER A 139 -12.93 14.98 8.63
N ASP A 140 -12.30 15.74 9.53
CA ASP A 140 -11.25 16.71 9.23
C ASP A 140 -9.91 16.00 8.96
N THR A 141 -9.58 15.83 7.69
CA THR A 141 -8.38 15.08 7.30
C THR A 141 -7.08 15.83 7.56
N ALA A 142 -7.10 17.15 7.71
CA ALA A 142 -5.93 17.92 8.10
C ALA A 142 -5.54 17.62 9.56
N ARG A 143 -6.53 17.43 10.44
CA ARG A 143 -6.31 16.99 11.81
C ARG A 143 -5.71 15.58 11.87
N LEU A 144 -6.26 14.66 11.08
CA LEU A 144 -5.71 13.30 10.98
C LEU A 144 -4.26 13.34 10.50
N ARG A 145 -3.97 14.12 9.47
CA ARG A 145 -2.61 14.31 8.97
C ARG A 145 -1.66 14.77 10.05
N ALA A 146 -2.02 15.79 10.82
CA ALA A 146 -1.16 16.30 11.89
C ALA A 146 -0.81 15.22 12.92
N LEU A 147 -1.75 14.34 13.24
CA LEU A 147 -1.51 13.20 14.12
C LEU A 147 -0.56 12.18 13.47
N LEU A 148 -0.81 11.79 12.21
CA LEU A 148 0.03 10.83 11.50
C LEU A 148 1.47 11.33 11.32
N ASP A 149 1.63 12.61 10.99
CA ASP A 149 2.94 13.26 10.87
C ASP A 149 3.69 13.30 12.22
N ALA A 150 2.97 13.45 13.35
CA ALA A 150 3.59 13.45 14.69
C ALA A 150 4.13 12.07 15.08
N PHE A 151 3.47 10.99 14.72
CA PHE A 151 3.95 9.62 14.98
C PHE A 151 5.00 9.15 13.98
N ALA A 152 4.86 9.52 12.71
CA ALA A 152 5.80 9.26 11.61
C ALA A 152 6.33 7.81 11.56
N CYS A 153 5.43 6.81 11.65
CA CYS A 153 5.77 5.40 11.65
C CYS A 153 5.00 4.60 10.58
N ASP A 154 5.57 3.49 10.13
CA ASP A 154 5.00 2.65 9.07
C ASP A 154 3.78 1.84 9.54
N GLN A 155 3.63 1.63 10.85
CA GLN A 155 2.55 0.88 11.49
C GLN A 155 1.30 1.70 11.71
N LEU A 156 1.26 2.95 11.23
CA LEU A 156 0.11 3.84 11.34
C LEU A 156 -0.25 4.42 9.97
N GLY A 157 -1.52 4.37 9.62
CA GLY A 157 -2.01 4.88 8.34
C GLY A 157 -3.46 5.35 8.41
N ALA A 158 -4.02 5.68 7.26
CA ALA A 158 -5.38 6.15 7.12
C ALA A 158 -6.25 5.13 6.37
N LEU A 159 -7.46 4.93 6.86
CA LEU A 159 -8.57 4.37 6.11
C LEU A 159 -9.42 5.55 5.63
N TRP A 160 -9.41 5.79 4.32
CA TRP A 160 -10.26 6.81 3.75
C TRP A 160 -11.68 6.30 3.57
N ASP A 161 -12.57 6.65 4.48
CA ASP A 161 -14.00 6.56 4.26
C ASP A 161 -14.44 7.76 3.41
N MET A 162 -14.74 7.52 2.15
CA MET A 162 -14.99 8.59 1.17
C MET A 162 -16.19 9.46 1.52
N HIS A 163 -17.14 8.93 2.30
CA HIS A 163 -18.36 9.61 2.65
C HIS A 163 -18.15 10.73 3.68
N HIS A 164 -17.47 10.43 4.79
CA HIS A 164 -17.43 11.32 5.93
C HIS A 164 -16.71 12.66 5.69
N PRO A 165 -15.48 12.72 5.15
CA PRO A 165 -14.84 14.01 4.88
C PRO A 165 -15.67 14.89 3.97
N TYR A 166 -16.34 14.32 2.98
CA TYR A 166 -17.17 15.03 2.05
C TYR A 166 -18.49 15.50 2.67
N ARG A 167 -19.26 14.62 3.32
CA ARG A 167 -20.60 14.93 3.85
C ARG A 167 -20.56 15.66 5.18
N ASP A 168 -19.70 15.22 6.08
CA ASP A 168 -19.68 15.75 7.46
C ASP A 168 -18.80 17.00 7.58
N HIS A 169 -17.77 17.13 6.73
CA HIS A 169 -16.79 18.21 6.81
C HIS A 169 -16.74 19.10 5.55
N GLY A 170 -17.48 18.75 4.49
CA GLY A 170 -17.50 19.51 3.24
C GLY A 170 -16.18 19.50 2.46
N GLU A 171 -15.35 18.48 2.70
CA GLU A 171 -14.01 18.39 2.14
C GLU A 171 -14.02 17.74 0.76
N SER A 172 -13.32 18.32 -0.21
CA SER A 172 -13.19 17.73 -1.53
C SER A 172 -12.20 16.54 -1.54
N ALA A 173 -12.37 15.62 -2.49
CA ALA A 173 -11.46 14.49 -2.67
C ALA A 173 -10.00 14.93 -2.89
N ASP A 174 -9.77 16.02 -3.62
CA ASP A 174 -8.43 16.57 -3.84
C ASP A 174 -7.79 17.07 -2.55
N THR A 175 -8.58 17.70 -1.67
CA THR A 175 -8.11 18.15 -0.36
C THR A 175 -7.77 16.96 0.53
N THR A 176 -8.62 15.93 0.57
CA THR A 176 -8.35 14.71 1.32
C THR A 176 -7.06 14.03 0.85
N ILE A 177 -6.87 13.88 -0.46
CA ILE A 177 -5.65 13.26 -1.00
C ILE A 177 -4.40 14.14 -0.78
N LYS A 178 -4.53 15.46 -0.84
CA LYS A 178 -3.44 16.38 -0.48
C LYS A 178 -3.01 16.20 0.99
N ASN A 179 -3.97 15.96 1.88
CA ASN A 179 -3.70 15.72 3.29
C ASN A 179 -3.18 14.29 3.54
N LEU A 180 -3.83 13.29 3.01
CA LEU A 180 -3.64 11.89 3.40
C LEU A 180 -3.04 10.97 2.34
N GLY A 181 -2.75 11.45 1.12
CA GLY A 181 -2.35 10.58 0.00
C GLY A 181 -1.20 9.62 0.32
N ALA A 182 -0.22 10.05 1.12
CA ALA A 182 0.89 9.20 1.55
C ALA A 182 0.49 8.14 2.61
N TYR A 183 -0.62 8.33 3.30
CA TYR A 183 -1.07 7.53 4.43
C TYR A 183 -2.22 6.58 4.09
N VAL A 184 -2.96 6.80 2.98
CA VAL A 184 -4.09 5.96 2.60
C VAL A 184 -3.63 4.54 2.31
N ARG A 185 -4.18 3.58 3.05
CA ARG A 185 -3.89 2.15 2.90
C ARG A 185 -5.13 1.32 2.57
N HIS A 186 -6.31 1.82 2.92
CA HIS A 186 -7.58 1.17 2.68
C HIS A 186 -8.68 2.20 2.44
N VAL A 187 -9.72 1.84 1.69
CA VAL A 187 -10.79 2.77 1.31
C VAL A 187 -12.14 2.14 1.54
N HIS A 188 -13.04 2.88 2.18
CA HIS A 188 -14.46 2.56 2.28
C HIS A 188 -15.28 3.42 1.34
N LEU A 189 -16.22 2.77 0.65
CA LEU A 189 -17.10 3.42 -0.30
C LEU A 189 -18.57 3.08 0.00
N ARG A 190 -19.38 4.10 0.07
CA ARG A 190 -20.84 4.10 0.07
C ARG A 190 -21.32 5.39 -0.57
N ASP A 191 -22.58 5.42 -1.00
CA ASP A 191 -23.16 6.61 -1.61
C ASP A 191 -24.37 7.11 -0.82
N SER A 192 -24.71 8.37 -0.99
CA SER A 192 -25.86 9.03 -0.36
C SER A 192 -26.24 10.28 -1.12
N ASP A 193 -27.47 10.73 -0.92
CA ASP A 193 -27.94 12.01 -1.40
C ASP A 193 -27.64 13.17 -0.45
N ASP A 194 -27.92 14.39 -0.91
CA ASP A 194 -27.69 15.61 -0.13
C ASP A 194 -28.64 15.74 1.07
N ASP A 195 -29.76 15.05 1.06
CA ASP A 195 -30.69 14.97 2.19
C ASP A 195 -30.29 13.96 3.26
N GLY A 196 -29.19 13.23 3.04
CA GLY A 196 -28.65 12.24 3.95
C GLY A 196 -29.21 10.83 3.78
N SER A 197 -30.12 10.60 2.82
CA SER A 197 -30.55 9.26 2.44
C SER A 197 -29.41 8.51 1.73
N TYR A 198 -29.32 7.19 1.97
CA TYR A 198 -28.29 6.36 1.33
C TYR A 198 -28.83 5.75 0.04
N ASP A 199 -27.93 5.53 -0.91
CA ASP A 199 -28.26 4.98 -2.22
C ASP A 199 -27.23 3.97 -2.69
N LEU A 200 -27.51 3.26 -3.78
CA LEU A 200 -26.55 2.42 -4.46
C LEU A 200 -25.40 3.27 -5.01
N ILE A 201 -24.20 2.70 -5.08
CA ILE A 201 -23.01 3.41 -5.57
C ILE A 201 -23.26 3.98 -6.96
N GLY A 202 -23.16 5.29 -7.08
CA GLY A 202 -23.35 6.03 -8.34
C GLY A 202 -24.79 6.43 -8.64
N GLU A 203 -25.74 6.11 -7.77
CA GLU A 203 -27.13 6.58 -7.86
C GLU A 203 -27.35 7.80 -6.95
N GLY A 204 -26.53 7.99 -5.91
CA GLY A 204 -26.52 9.18 -5.06
C GLY A 204 -25.75 10.36 -5.64
N THR A 205 -25.56 11.39 -4.83
CA THR A 205 -24.90 12.65 -5.23
C THR A 205 -23.44 12.75 -4.76
N LEU A 206 -22.87 11.67 -4.18
CA LEU A 206 -21.46 11.67 -3.82
C LEU A 206 -20.60 11.74 -5.10
N PRO A 207 -19.57 12.61 -5.17
CA PRO A 207 -18.74 12.75 -6.39
C PRO A 207 -17.74 11.59 -6.56
N VAL A 208 -18.25 10.36 -6.65
CA VAL A 208 -17.43 9.13 -6.71
C VAL A 208 -16.41 9.20 -7.84
N GLY A 209 -16.78 9.75 -9.00
CA GLY A 209 -15.86 9.90 -10.13
C GLY A 209 -14.62 10.76 -9.80
N SER A 210 -14.80 11.86 -9.08
CA SER A 210 -13.69 12.72 -8.62
C SER A 210 -12.84 12.02 -7.56
N MET A 211 -13.48 11.26 -6.65
CA MET A 211 -12.80 10.47 -5.62
C MET A 211 -11.92 9.38 -6.24
N MET A 212 -12.40 8.71 -7.28
CA MET A 212 -11.63 7.73 -8.04
C MET A 212 -10.47 8.35 -8.81
N GLN A 213 -10.64 9.57 -9.34
CA GLN A 213 -9.54 10.32 -9.95
C GLN A 213 -8.47 10.70 -8.91
N ALA A 214 -8.89 11.12 -7.73
CA ALA A 214 -7.99 11.45 -6.62
C ALA A 214 -7.18 10.22 -6.17
N LEU A 215 -7.79 9.04 -6.03
CA LEU A 215 -7.05 7.78 -5.78
C LEU A 215 -6.07 7.44 -6.90
N SER A 216 -6.47 7.63 -8.15
CA SER A 216 -5.60 7.40 -9.30
C SER A 216 -4.39 8.33 -9.33
N SER A 217 -4.52 9.54 -8.77
CA SER A 217 -3.42 10.53 -8.72
C SER A 217 -2.27 10.12 -7.78
N ILE A 218 -2.55 9.23 -6.83
CA ILE A 218 -1.57 8.67 -5.88
C ILE A 218 -1.18 7.23 -6.21
N ASP A 219 -1.55 6.74 -7.41
CA ASP A 219 -1.33 5.36 -7.85
C ASP A 219 -1.84 4.32 -6.83
N TYR A 220 -2.99 4.59 -6.20
CA TYR A 220 -3.56 3.68 -5.21
C TYR A 220 -3.93 2.34 -5.83
N ASP A 221 -3.37 1.27 -5.30
CA ASP A 221 -3.55 -0.11 -5.75
C ASP A 221 -4.19 -1.04 -4.70
N GLY A 222 -4.57 -0.47 -3.55
CA GLY A 222 -5.21 -1.19 -2.46
C GLY A 222 -6.67 -1.58 -2.75
N PHE A 223 -7.38 -1.92 -1.68
CA PHE A 223 -8.78 -2.32 -1.74
C PHE A 223 -9.75 -1.16 -1.55
N LEU A 224 -10.84 -1.19 -2.34
CA LEU A 224 -12.04 -0.42 -2.06
C LEU A 224 -13.11 -1.37 -1.52
N SER A 225 -13.50 -1.18 -0.29
CA SER A 225 -14.53 -1.96 0.39
C SER A 225 -15.88 -1.28 0.29
N LEU A 226 -16.86 -2.00 -0.25
CA LEU A 226 -18.25 -1.59 -0.16
C LEU A 226 -18.70 -1.64 1.32
N GLU A 227 -19.08 -0.51 1.86
CA GLU A 227 -19.74 -0.42 3.17
C GLU A 227 -21.26 -0.34 2.98
N TRP A 228 -21.98 -1.20 3.68
CA TRP A 228 -23.42 -1.31 3.59
C TRP A 228 -24.05 -1.57 4.96
N LYS A 229 -25.29 -1.12 5.13
CA LYS A 229 -26.14 -1.47 6.26
C LYS A 229 -27.59 -1.67 5.80
N PRO A 230 -28.27 -2.72 6.24
CA PRO A 230 -29.67 -2.95 5.88
C PRO A 230 -30.60 -1.78 6.24
N GLU A 231 -30.29 -1.06 7.33
CA GLU A 231 -31.08 0.09 7.78
C GLU A 231 -31.00 1.28 6.84
N TRP A 232 -29.99 1.37 5.99
CA TRP A 232 -29.84 2.46 5.01
C TRP A 232 -30.85 2.38 3.87
N MET A 233 -31.12 1.16 3.40
CA MET A 233 -32.11 0.86 2.38
C MET A 233 -32.88 -0.40 2.76
N PRO A 234 -33.92 -0.29 3.63
CA PRO A 234 -34.61 -1.46 4.16
C PRO A 234 -35.32 -2.31 3.08
N ASP A 235 -35.68 -1.67 1.96
CA ASP A 235 -36.36 -2.33 0.84
C ASP A 235 -35.37 -3.03 -0.11
N LEU A 236 -34.04 -2.83 0.07
CA LEU A 236 -32.99 -3.39 -0.76
C LEU A 236 -31.85 -3.97 0.11
N THR A 237 -32.05 -5.22 0.56
CA THR A 237 -31.08 -5.91 1.43
C THR A 237 -30.46 -7.13 0.77
N ASP A 238 -30.81 -7.42 -0.49
CA ASP A 238 -30.33 -8.59 -1.21
C ASP A 238 -28.91 -8.37 -1.76
N PRO A 239 -27.91 -9.11 -1.28
CA PRO A 239 -26.55 -9.01 -1.79
C PRO A 239 -26.42 -9.42 -3.27
N GLU A 240 -27.35 -10.26 -3.79
CA GLU A 240 -27.35 -10.65 -5.22
C GLU A 240 -27.71 -9.48 -6.14
N VAL A 241 -28.26 -8.40 -5.62
CA VAL A 241 -28.50 -7.14 -6.34
C VAL A 241 -27.38 -6.13 -6.07
N ILE A 242 -27.04 -5.93 -4.80
CA ILE A 242 -26.11 -4.88 -4.35
C ILE A 242 -24.68 -5.16 -4.85
N PHE A 243 -24.20 -6.40 -4.73
CA PHE A 243 -22.83 -6.76 -5.10
C PHE A 243 -22.55 -6.65 -6.60
N PRO A 244 -23.39 -7.22 -7.49
CA PRO A 244 -23.18 -7.02 -8.93
C PRO A 244 -23.28 -5.55 -9.34
N HIS A 245 -24.20 -4.78 -8.74
CA HIS A 245 -24.26 -3.33 -9.00
C HIS A 245 -22.94 -2.65 -8.66
N PHE A 246 -22.41 -2.87 -7.47
CA PHE A 246 -21.14 -2.30 -7.02
C PHE A 246 -19.99 -2.72 -7.94
N VAL A 247 -19.82 -4.02 -8.20
CA VAL A 247 -18.72 -4.52 -9.03
C VAL A 247 -18.81 -3.95 -10.45
N ASN A 248 -20.00 -3.92 -11.06
CA ASN A 248 -20.20 -3.35 -12.40
C ASN A 248 -19.96 -1.84 -12.44
N TYR A 249 -20.34 -1.12 -11.39
CA TYR A 249 -20.06 0.32 -11.28
C TYR A 249 -18.57 0.57 -11.20
N MET A 250 -17.84 -0.19 -10.37
CA MET A 250 -16.39 -0.04 -10.20
C MET A 250 -15.61 -0.40 -11.48
N HIS A 251 -16.10 -1.34 -12.29
CA HIS A 251 -15.50 -1.66 -13.59
C HIS A 251 -15.45 -0.48 -14.57
N ARG A 252 -16.27 0.58 -14.38
CA ARG A 252 -16.19 1.82 -15.18
C ARG A 252 -14.87 2.56 -14.96
N PHE A 253 -14.23 2.34 -13.81
CA PHE A 253 -12.95 2.93 -13.45
C PHE A 253 -11.77 1.99 -13.76
N ASP A 254 -12.05 0.73 -14.07
CA ASP A 254 -11.06 -0.16 -14.69
C ASP A 254 -10.84 0.29 -16.13
N SER A 255 -10.31 1.47 -16.32
CA SER A 255 -10.10 2.00 -17.66
C SER A 255 -9.31 1.05 -18.55
N PRO A 256 -9.73 0.91 -19.82
CA PRO A 256 -8.79 0.69 -20.91
C PRO A 256 -8.08 2.02 -21.29
N ARG A 257 -7.73 2.87 -20.36
CA ARG A 257 -6.59 3.74 -20.58
C ARG A 257 -5.45 2.78 -20.80
N GLY A 258 -4.91 2.82 -22.03
CA GLY A 258 -3.82 1.94 -22.38
C GLY A 258 -2.95 1.85 -21.16
N LYS A 259 -2.81 0.65 -20.60
CA LYS A 259 -2.14 0.45 -19.32
C LYS A 259 -0.93 1.35 -19.39
N LYS A 260 -0.87 2.45 -18.58
CA LYS A 260 0.43 3.02 -18.29
C LYS A 260 1.17 1.78 -17.85
N LYS A 261 2.08 1.29 -18.69
CA LYS A 261 2.90 0.15 -18.31
C LYS A 261 3.55 0.59 -17.02
N THR A 262 3.02 0.16 -15.89
CA THR A 262 3.69 0.36 -14.62
C THR A 262 4.71 -0.75 -14.54
N LEU A 263 5.91 -0.42 -14.12
CA LEU A 263 6.99 -1.38 -13.90
C LEU A 263 6.57 -2.47 -12.92
N TYR A 264 5.67 -2.14 -12.02
CA TYR A 264 5.10 -3.00 -11.01
C TYR A 264 3.63 -3.22 -11.34
N ASP A 265 3.33 -4.33 -12.01
CA ASP A 265 2.00 -4.90 -12.00
C ASP A 265 1.88 -5.73 -10.72
N ASN A 266 1.37 -5.12 -9.65
CA ASN A 266 1.18 -5.81 -8.36
C ASN A 266 0.20 -6.99 -8.50
N ALA A 267 -0.69 -6.96 -9.49
CA ALA A 267 -1.55 -8.11 -9.81
C ALA A 267 -0.76 -9.32 -10.35
N ALA A 268 0.42 -9.11 -10.94
CA ALA A 268 1.27 -10.19 -11.41
C ALA A 268 2.04 -10.90 -10.29
N HIS A 269 2.13 -10.30 -9.08
CA HIS A 269 2.85 -10.89 -7.94
C HIS A 269 2.00 -11.85 -7.10
N THR A 270 0.71 -12.00 -7.37
CA THR A 270 -0.15 -13.00 -6.70
C THR A 270 0.00 -14.43 -7.25
N GLY A 271 0.75 -14.61 -8.32
CA GLY A 271 1.07 -15.92 -8.91
C GLY A 271 2.40 -16.47 -8.40
N LYS A 272 2.55 -17.81 -8.41
CA LYS A 272 3.86 -18.44 -8.24
C LYS A 272 4.82 -17.83 -9.24
N PHE A 273 5.95 -17.30 -8.77
CA PHE A 273 7.03 -16.87 -9.64
C PHE A 273 7.47 -18.08 -10.49
N VAL A 274 7.07 -18.09 -11.74
CA VAL A 274 7.51 -19.10 -12.69
C VAL A 274 8.75 -18.58 -13.40
N TRP A 275 9.89 -19.11 -13.01
CA TRP A 275 11.12 -18.86 -13.73
C TRP A 275 10.99 -19.34 -15.16
N LYS A 276 10.85 -18.41 -16.10
CA LYS A 276 10.96 -18.72 -17.52
C LYS A 276 12.43 -18.86 -17.85
N LYS A 277 12.93 -20.09 -17.94
CA LYS A 277 14.34 -20.40 -18.22
C LYS A 277 14.87 -19.75 -19.53
N ASP A 278 13.98 -19.39 -20.43
CA ASP A 278 14.32 -18.91 -21.77
C ASP A 278 14.26 -17.39 -21.93
N SER A 279 14.01 -16.63 -20.85
CA SER A 279 13.98 -15.15 -20.89
C SER A 279 15.21 -14.54 -20.19
N LEU A 280 16.40 -14.84 -20.71
CA LEU A 280 17.58 -14.06 -20.34
C LEU A 280 17.49 -12.70 -21.03
N ILE A 281 17.72 -11.64 -20.26
CA ILE A 281 17.88 -10.29 -20.81
C ILE A 281 19.22 -10.26 -21.51
N SER A 282 19.23 -10.07 -22.85
CA SER A 282 20.43 -9.96 -23.66
C SER A 282 20.98 -8.53 -23.75
N GLU A 283 20.24 -7.57 -23.18
CA GLU A 283 20.62 -6.15 -23.15
C GLU A 283 21.71 -5.88 -22.09
N THR A 284 22.56 -4.93 -22.37
CA THR A 284 23.49 -4.38 -21.38
C THR A 284 22.76 -3.46 -20.39
N PHE A 285 23.33 -3.20 -19.23
CA PHE A 285 22.74 -2.26 -18.25
C PHE A 285 22.35 -0.91 -18.87
N PRO A 286 23.23 -0.22 -19.63
CA PRO A 286 22.85 1.03 -20.29
C PRO A 286 21.64 0.90 -21.21
N GLN A 287 21.58 -0.17 -22.01
CA GLN A 287 20.44 -0.40 -22.91
C GLN A 287 19.13 -0.62 -22.13
N VAL A 288 19.18 -1.33 -20.99
CA VAL A 288 18.03 -1.48 -20.11
C VAL A 288 17.58 -0.12 -19.58
N LEU A 289 18.51 0.73 -19.13
CA LEU A 289 18.17 2.07 -18.64
C LEU A 289 17.54 2.93 -19.74
N ASP A 290 18.11 2.93 -20.94
CA ASP A 290 17.58 3.68 -22.08
C ASP A 290 16.17 3.22 -22.44
N ARG A 291 15.92 1.90 -22.47
CA ARG A 291 14.58 1.34 -22.67
C ARG A 291 13.60 1.73 -21.56
N MET A 292 14.05 1.73 -20.30
CA MET A 292 13.22 2.17 -19.18
C MET A 292 12.83 3.65 -19.30
N VAL A 293 13.73 4.49 -19.81
CA VAL A 293 13.44 5.90 -20.07
C VAL A 293 12.45 6.06 -21.22
N GLU A 294 12.58 5.26 -22.29
CA GLU A 294 11.65 5.29 -23.41
C GLU A 294 10.22 4.84 -23.00
N GLU A 295 10.13 3.79 -22.18
CA GLU A 295 8.86 3.24 -21.77
C GLU A 295 8.21 3.98 -20.57
N PHE A 296 9.01 4.52 -19.63
CA PHE A 296 8.56 5.06 -18.35
C PHE A 296 9.31 6.33 -17.91
N PRO A 297 9.45 7.37 -18.76
CA PRO A 297 10.31 8.52 -18.48
C PRO A 297 10.02 9.24 -17.16
N ASP A 298 8.74 9.35 -16.82
CA ASP A 298 8.25 10.10 -15.66
C ASP A 298 8.03 9.24 -14.41
N GLN A 299 8.26 7.93 -14.51
CA GLN A 299 8.15 7.04 -13.35
C GLN A 299 9.38 7.17 -12.45
N TYR A 300 9.17 7.12 -11.14
CA TYR A 300 10.27 7.17 -10.18
C TYR A 300 11.17 5.94 -10.30
N ALA A 301 12.45 6.19 -10.58
CA ALA A 301 13.50 5.18 -10.52
C ALA A 301 14.00 4.98 -9.08
N PHE A 302 14.11 6.07 -8.32
CA PHE A 302 14.56 6.08 -6.94
C PHE A 302 13.83 7.10 -6.10
N LYS A 303 13.60 6.73 -4.84
CA LYS A 303 13.18 7.63 -3.79
C LYS A 303 14.01 7.34 -2.53
N TYR A 304 14.95 8.24 -2.24
CA TYR A 304 15.71 8.23 -1.00
C TYR A 304 15.11 9.23 -0.03
N THR A 305 14.38 8.75 0.96
CA THR A 305 13.65 9.60 1.91
C THR A 305 14.56 10.35 2.88
N THR A 306 15.72 9.76 3.20
CA THR A 306 16.69 10.34 4.15
C THR A 306 17.64 11.39 3.53
N LEU A 307 17.72 11.46 2.20
CA LEU A 307 18.66 12.33 1.49
C LEU A 307 17.96 13.32 0.55
N ASP A 308 16.63 13.42 0.63
CA ASP A 308 15.80 14.23 -0.27
C ASP A 308 16.15 14.07 -1.75
N TYR A 309 16.46 12.83 -2.14
CA TYR A 309 16.83 12.49 -3.51
C TYR A 309 15.76 11.61 -4.14
N THR A 310 14.96 12.21 -5.01
CA THR A 310 13.94 11.52 -5.81
C THR A 310 14.22 11.78 -7.28
N ARG A 311 14.25 10.72 -8.11
CA ARG A 311 14.52 10.81 -9.55
C ARG A 311 13.55 9.94 -10.33
N THR A 312 13.04 10.49 -11.43
CA THR A 312 12.40 9.69 -12.48
C THR A 312 13.48 8.95 -13.28
N TYR A 313 13.07 7.99 -14.13
CA TYR A 313 14.03 7.30 -15.00
C TYR A 313 14.76 8.27 -15.93
N ALA A 314 14.06 9.26 -16.49
CA ALA A 314 14.68 10.28 -17.33
C ALA A 314 15.75 11.09 -16.55
N GLN A 315 15.37 11.60 -15.37
CA GLN A 315 16.30 12.36 -14.51
C GLN A 315 17.49 11.52 -14.05
N PHE A 316 17.25 10.24 -13.71
CA PHE A 316 18.31 9.34 -13.31
C PHE A 316 19.30 9.06 -14.44
N ARG A 317 18.80 8.86 -15.68
CA ARG A 317 19.69 8.74 -16.86
C ARG A 317 20.54 9.98 -17.04
N ASP A 318 19.98 11.18 -16.88
CA ASP A 318 20.71 12.43 -17.00
C ASP A 318 21.84 12.52 -15.94
N ASP A 319 21.56 12.19 -14.68
CA ASP A 319 22.56 12.11 -13.61
C ASP A 319 23.67 11.09 -13.95
N VAL A 320 23.32 9.93 -14.52
CA VAL A 320 24.26 8.90 -14.98
C VAL A 320 25.14 9.41 -16.13
N ASP A 321 24.56 10.12 -17.08
CA ASP A 321 25.27 10.66 -18.24
C ASP A 321 26.24 11.76 -17.84
N ASP A 322 25.86 12.63 -16.91
CA ASP A 322 26.71 13.66 -16.36
C ASP A 322 27.93 13.06 -15.64
N PHE A 323 27.68 12.05 -14.81
CA PHE A 323 28.77 11.38 -14.11
C PHE A 323 29.67 10.55 -15.05
N ALA A 324 29.09 9.91 -16.08
CA ALA A 324 29.87 9.22 -17.11
C ALA A 324 30.78 10.17 -17.84
N ARG A 325 30.31 11.38 -18.22
CA ARG A 325 31.13 12.44 -18.80
C ARG A 325 32.27 12.87 -17.87
N ALA A 326 31.99 13.02 -16.58
CA ALA A 326 33.01 13.33 -15.58
C ALA A 326 34.10 12.25 -15.49
N LEU A 327 33.69 10.97 -15.42
CA LEU A 327 34.64 9.85 -15.41
C LEU A 327 35.53 9.84 -16.68
N VAL A 328 34.93 10.08 -17.85
CA VAL A 328 35.69 10.18 -19.12
C VAL A 328 36.69 11.35 -19.10
N SER A 329 36.30 12.50 -18.51
CA SER A 329 37.20 13.66 -18.39
C SER A 329 38.40 13.38 -17.47
N LEU A 330 38.20 12.50 -16.46
CA LEU A 330 39.26 12.02 -15.57
C LEU A 330 40.14 10.93 -16.21
N GLY A 331 39.92 10.58 -17.47
CA GLY A 331 40.74 9.62 -18.20
C GLY A 331 40.20 8.17 -18.12
N VAL A 332 39.04 7.90 -17.51
CA VAL A 332 38.45 6.57 -17.49
C VAL A 332 38.00 6.17 -18.90
N ARG A 333 38.35 4.95 -19.32
CA ARG A 333 38.04 4.39 -20.65
C ARG A 333 37.46 2.99 -20.50
N ARG A 334 37.01 2.41 -21.61
CA ARG A 334 36.56 1.02 -21.65
C ARG A 334 37.64 0.11 -21.07
N GLY A 335 37.27 -0.75 -20.13
CA GLY A 335 38.14 -1.67 -19.42
C GLY A 335 38.88 -1.07 -18.21
N SER A 336 38.82 0.26 -17.99
CA SER A 336 39.33 0.87 -16.75
C SER A 336 38.59 0.32 -15.53
N LYS A 337 39.29 0.18 -14.39
CA LYS A 337 38.71 -0.24 -13.13
C LYS A 337 38.41 0.98 -12.29
N VAL A 338 37.14 1.12 -11.90
CA VAL A 338 36.65 2.21 -11.04
C VAL A 338 36.12 1.58 -9.75
N ALA A 339 36.76 1.86 -8.63
CA ALA A 339 36.30 1.41 -7.35
C ALA A 339 35.27 2.39 -6.78
N ILE A 340 34.28 1.84 -6.07
CA ILE A 340 33.35 2.62 -5.24
C ILE A 340 33.40 2.14 -3.81
N TRP A 341 33.65 3.07 -2.88
CA TRP A 341 33.70 2.84 -1.45
C TRP A 341 32.68 3.76 -0.76
N ALA A 342 31.44 3.34 -0.75
CA ALA A 342 30.33 4.10 -0.18
C ALA A 342 29.25 3.16 0.36
N THR A 343 28.43 3.66 1.26
CA THR A 343 27.20 2.99 1.71
C THR A 343 26.13 3.04 0.62
N ASN A 344 24.94 2.54 0.91
CA ASN A 344 23.80 2.56 -0.02
C ASN A 344 23.26 3.99 -0.17
N VAL A 345 23.91 4.79 -0.98
CA VAL A 345 23.54 6.18 -1.31
C VAL A 345 23.32 6.34 -2.81
N PRO A 346 22.58 7.37 -3.26
CA PRO A 346 22.33 7.60 -4.70
C PRO A 346 23.59 7.60 -5.55
N ALA A 347 24.66 8.21 -5.05
CA ALA A 347 25.95 8.27 -5.74
C ALA A 347 26.52 6.88 -6.07
N TRP A 348 26.23 5.86 -5.26
CA TRP A 348 26.65 4.49 -5.53
C TRP A 348 26.00 3.95 -6.81
N PHE A 349 24.69 4.14 -6.96
CA PHE A 349 23.97 3.71 -8.17
C PHE A 349 24.37 4.51 -9.39
N ILE A 350 24.52 5.83 -9.26
CA ILE A 350 24.98 6.68 -10.36
C ILE A 350 26.36 6.21 -10.84
N THR A 351 27.27 5.93 -9.92
CA THR A 351 28.61 5.43 -10.26
C THR A 351 28.57 4.09 -10.98
N PHE A 352 27.74 3.15 -10.51
CA PHE A 352 27.57 1.84 -11.14
C PHE A 352 27.10 1.99 -12.60
N TRP A 353 26.03 2.72 -12.82
CA TRP A 353 25.46 2.89 -14.15
C TRP A 353 26.36 3.70 -15.07
N ALA A 354 27.01 4.73 -14.57
CA ALA A 354 27.96 5.52 -15.33
C ALA A 354 29.20 4.72 -15.74
N ALA A 355 29.78 3.94 -14.82
CA ALA A 355 30.91 3.07 -15.11
C ALA A 355 30.54 2.02 -16.17
N THR A 356 29.38 1.38 -16.04
CA THR A 356 28.91 0.39 -17.02
C THR A 356 28.65 1.03 -18.40
N LYS A 357 28.12 2.27 -18.42
CA LYS A 357 27.79 2.99 -19.65
C LYS A 357 29.07 3.28 -20.50
N ILE A 358 30.17 3.59 -19.87
CA ILE A 358 31.45 3.81 -20.58
C ILE A 358 32.26 2.52 -20.78
N GLY A 359 31.75 1.38 -20.35
CA GLY A 359 32.40 0.07 -20.47
C GLY A 359 33.56 -0.11 -19.50
N ALA A 360 33.58 0.62 -18.39
CA ALA A 360 34.50 0.41 -17.27
C ALA A 360 34.03 -0.76 -16.39
N VAL A 361 34.96 -1.29 -15.60
CA VAL A 361 34.68 -2.35 -14.62
C VAL A 361 34.52 -1.70 -13.25
N LEU A 362 33.34 -1.90 -12.63
CA LEU A 362 33.13 -1.44 -11.26
C LEU A 362 33.72 -2.44 -10.27
N VAL A 363 34.47 -1.93 -9.31
CA VAL A 363 35.03 -2.65 -8.17
C VAL A 363 34.34 -2.16 -6.89
N THR A 364 33.61 -3.03 -6.22
CA THR A 364 32.90 -2.67 -4.98
C THR A 364 33.82 -2.87 -3.77
N VAL A 365 33.95 -1.83 -2.95
CA VAL A 365 34.71 -1.88 -1.70
C VAL A 365 33.75 -1.94 -0.54
N ASN A 366 33.90 -2.96 0.32
CA ASN A 366 33.07 -3.08 1.51
C ASN A 366 33.39 -1.93 2.48
N THR A 367 32.35 -1.24 2.96
CA THR A 367 32.48 -0.10 3.88
C THR A 367 33.07 -0.47 5.25
N ALA A 368 33.03 -1.76 5.62
CA ALA A 368 33.66 -2.28 6.84
C ALA A 368 35.17 -2.51 6.68
N TYR A 369 35.74 -2.43 5.46
CA TYR A 369 37.17 -2.66 5.24
C TYR A 369 38.00 -1.55 5.90
N LYS A 370 39.11 -1.99 6.50
CA LYS A 370 40.16 -1.13 7.00
C LYS A 370 41.24 -0.94 5.93
N ILE A 371 42.22 -0.10 6.20
CA ILE A 371 43.26 0.32 5.24
C ILE A 371 43.89 -0.88 4.52
N HIS A 372 44.31 -1.93 5.25
CA HIS A 372 45.01 -3.07 4.65
C HIS A 372 44.14 -3.89 3.71
N GLU A 373 42.86 -4.07 4.05
CA GLU A 373 41.88 -4.82 3.23
C GLU A 373 41.53 -4.03 1.97
N ALA A 374 41.31 -2.72 2.12
CA ALA A 374 41.03 -1.83 1.00
C ALA A 374 42.26 -1.73 0.06
N GLU A 375 43.47 -1.57 0.60
CA GLU A 375 44.72 -1.56 -0.18
C GLU A 375 44.88 -2.86 -0.97
N TYR A 376 44.68 -4.00 -0.33
CA TYR A 376 44.76 -5.30 -1.00
C TYR A 376 43.77 -5.38 -2.17
N LEU A 377 42.52 -5.02 -1.95
CA LEU A 377 41.46 -5.09 -2.96
C LEU A 377 41.78 -4.17 -4.15
N LEU A 378 42.20 -2.92 -3.89
CA LEU A 378 42.50 -1.93 -4.92
C LEU A 378 43.74 -2.34 -5.76
N ARG A 379 44.77 -2.91 -5.13
CA ARG A 379 45.94 -3.45 -5.83
C ARG A 379 45.59 -4.71 -6.65
N GLN A 380 44.82 -5.64 -6.05
CA GLN A 380 44.43 -6.88 -6.71
C GLN A 380 43.55 -6.62 -7.94
N SER A 381 42.69 -5.63 -7.87
CA SER A 381 41.81 -5.24 -8.98
C SER A 381 42.44 -4.30 -10.01
N ASP A 382 43.67 -3.85 -9.79
CA ASP A 382 44.33 -2.85 -10.65
C ASP A 382 43.47 -1.58 -10.80
N THR A 383 42.91 -1.11 -9.68
CA THR A 383 42.03 0.08 -9.67
C THR A 383 42.85 1.37 -9.67
N HIS A 384 42.52 2.29 -10.59
CA HIS A 384 43.18 3.59 -10.70
C HIS A 384 42.28 4.78 -10.34
N THR A 385 40.97 4.54 -10.24
CA THR A 385 39.97 5.57 -9.90
C THR A 385 39.13 5.08 -8.75
N LEU A 386 39.06 5.87 -7.67
CA LEU A 386 38.23 5.58 -6.49
C LEU A 386 37.20 6.68 -6.31
N VAL A 387 35.93 6.28 -6.14
CA VAL A 387 34.80 7.12 -5.78
C VAL A 387 34.46 6.82 -4.32
N MET A 388 34.33 7.89 -3.50
CA MET A 388 34.01 7.79 -2.07
C MET A 388 32.91 8.78 -1.70
#